data_7adc34330cf1ea8165ec42d4b061eab2
#
_entry.id   7adc34330cf1ea8165ec42d4b061eab2
#
_cell.length_a   1.000
_cell.length_b   1.000
_cell.length_c   1.000
_cell.angle_alpha   90.00
_cell.angle_beta   90.00
_cell.angle_gamma   90.00
#
_symmetry.space_group_name_H-M   'P 1'
#
loop_
_entity.id
_entity.type
_entity.pdbx_description
1 polymer ?
#
loop_
_entity_poly.entity_id
_entity_poly.type
_entity_poly.pdbx_seq_one_letter_code
_entity_poly.pdbx_strand_id
1 'polypeptide(L)'
;MSKLINKFTRRSFLATGSVGAVSTLAMPHGVSAQQATPEESQNIEIVNSFCAAFAVPWDWEKITSFLTSDCKYRASQDVPMVEGPDGVVGLLEGFLGDASSAEFEVLDTWARGPVVVDDRVDRFVLPDNTLDIRVVGIFYLTDGKIAEWTDFTFDS
;
A
#
# COMPACT_ATOMS: atom_id res chain seq x y z
N MET A 1 9.49 19.41 43.16
CA MET A 1 8.05 19.58 43.26
C MET A 1 7.43 18.75 42.20
N SER A 2 6.95 17.79 42.49
CA SER A 2 6.09 16.81 43.11
C SER A 2 5.44 15.96 42.03
N LYS A 3 5.83 14.68 42.01
CA LYS A 3 5.27 13.59 41.15
C LYS A 3 3.84 13.27 41.64
N LEU A 4 2.90 13.11 40.73
CA LEU A 4 1.64 12.44 41.00
C LEU A 4 1.54 11.18 40.11
N ILE A 5 1.86 10.06 40.73
CA ILE A 5 1.64 8.72 40.19
C ILE A 5 0.24 8.30 40.65
N ASN A 6 -0.68 8.11 39.69
CA ASN A 6 -2.01 7.58 40.00
C ASN A 6 -1.97 6.04 39.90
N LYS A 7 -2.06 5.40 41.07
CA LYS A 7 -2.22 3.95 41.25
C LYS A 7 -3.69 3.57 41.03
N PHE A 8 -3.99 2.84 40.00
CA PHE A 8 -5.29 2.17 39.89
C PHE A 8 -5.33 0.93 40.79
N THR A 9 -6.15 1.00 41.83
CA THR A 9 -6.40 -0.11 42.77
C THR A 9 -7.51 -1.02 42.18
N ARG A 10 -7.19 -2.28 42.00
CA ARG A 10 -8.17 -3.33 41.70
C ARG A 10 -9.06 -3.57 42.91
N ARG A 11 -10.34 -3.27 42.82
CA ARG A 11 -11.35 -3.71 43.79
C ARG A 11 -11.95 -5.04 43.34
N SER A 12 -11.68 -6.08 44.12
CA SER A 12 -12.36 -7.36 44.06
C SER A 12 -13.79 -7.18 44.59
N PHE A 13 -14.78 -7.53 43.74
CA PHE A 13 -16.17 -7.71 44.18
C PHE A 13 -16.48 -9.19 44.27
N LEU A 14 -16.58 -9.67 45.51
CA LEU A 14 -17.29 -10.93 45.83
C LEU A 14 -18.76 -10.58 46.05
N ALA A 15 -19.66 -11.12 45.27
CA ALA A 15 -21.08 -11.11 45.56
C ALA A 15 -21.65 -12.48 45.27
N THR A 16 -22.24 -13.03 46.29
CA THR A 16 -22.87 -14.35 46.39
C THR A 16 -24.29 -14.29 45.80
N GLY A 17 -24.61 -15.25 44.93
CA GLY A 17 -25.91 -15.91 44.79
C GLY A 17 -27.09 -15.17 44.21
N SER A 18 -27.48 -15.57 42.98
CA SER A 18 -28.85 -16.02 42.69
C SER A 18 -28.92 -16.55 41.25
N VAL A 19 -29.56 -17.69 41.10
CA VAL A 19 -29.81 -18.43 39.85
C VAL A 19 -30.81 -17.61 39.02
N GLY A 20 -30.32 -16.91 37.99
CA GLY A 20 -31.12 -16.32 36.95
C GLY A 20 -30.58 -16.79 35.61
N ALA A 21 -31.43 -17.44 34.80
CA ALA A 21 -31.11 -17.85 33.46
C ALA A 21 -30.76 -16.61 32.65
N VAL A 22 -29.49 -16.34 32.48
CA VAL A 22 -28.99 -15.28 31.55
C VAL A 22 -28.89 -15.96 30.19
N SER A 23 -29.84 -15.63 29.33
CA SER A 23 -29.71 -15.86 27.88
C SER A 23 -28.50 -15.07 27.41
N THR A 24 -27.37 -15.73 27.23
CA THR A 24 -26.19 -15.18 26.58
C THR A 24 -26.57 -14.90 25.14
N LEU A 25 -26.92 -13.67 24.83
CA LEU A 25 -26.86 -13.14 23.49
C LEU A 25 -25.38 -13.23 23.06
N ALA A 26 -25.04 -14.30 22.36
CA ALA A 26 -23.79 -14.42 21.65
C ALA A 26 -23.73 -13.28 20.62
N MET A 27 -23.01 -12.22 20.91
CA MET A 27 -22.66 -11.23 19.90
C MET A 27 -21.59 -11.84 18.99
N PRO A 28 -21.89 -12.07 17.70
CA PRO A 28 -20.87 -12.48 16.75
C PRO A 28 -20.10 -11.23 16.31
N HIS A 29 -19.17 -10.76 17.12
CA HIS A 29 -18.22 -9.73 16.73
C HIS A 29 -16.82 -10.32 16.67
N GLY A 30 -16.68 -11.45 15.97
CA GLY A 30 -15.42 -11.81 15.37
C GLY A 30 -15.33 -11.04 14.06
N VAL A 31 -14.59 -9.94 14.02
CA VAL A 31 -14.05 -9.44 12.76
C VAL A 31 -13.07 -10.52 12.30
N SER A 32 -13.58 -11.49 11.56
CA SER A 32 -12.74 -12.47 10.87
C SER A 32 -11.95 -11.67 9.84
N ALA A 33 -10.64 -11.63 9.97
CA ALA A 33 -9.79 -11.13 8.90
C ALA A 33 -10.16 -11.97 7.67
N GLN A 34 -10.84 -11.32 6.72
CA GLN A 34 -11.30 -12.01 5.51
C GLN A 34 -10.06 -12.32 4.69
N GLN A 35 -9.81 -13.61 4.46
CA GLN A 35 -8.72 -14.04 3.59
C GLN A 35 -8.96 -13.50 2.18
N ALA A 36 -7.88 -13.08 1.50
CA ALA A 36 -7.94 -12.64 0.12
C ALA A 36 -8.52 -13.76 -0.76
N THR A 37 -9.38 -13.39 -1.70
CA THR A 37 -9.86 -14.31 -2.73
C THR A 37 -8.72 -14.69 -3.68
N PRO A 38 -8.85 -15.76 -4.50
CA PRO A 38 -7.83 -16.09 -5.52
C PRO A 38 -7.54 -14.93 -6.48
N GLU A 39 -8.57 -14.17 -6.88
CA GLU A 39 -8.43 -12.98 -7.73
C GLU A 39 -7.66 -11.87 -7.00
N GLU A 40 -8.01 -11.56 -5.76
CA GLU A 40 -7.30 -10.57 -4.96
C GLU A 40 -5.83 -10.96 -4.76
N SER A 41 -5.55 -12.25 -4.53
CA SER A 41 -4.17 -12.75 -4.39
C SER A 41 -3.38 -12.58 -5.70
N GLN A 42 -3.99 -12.85 -6.84
CA GLN A 42 -3.37 -12.64 -8.15
C GLN A 42 -3.10 -11.15 -8.40
N ASN A 43 -4.04 -10.27 -8.07
CA ASN A 43 -3.88 -8.83 -8.21
C ASN A 43 -2.73 -8.30 -7.34
N ILE A 44 -2.59 -8.81 -6.11
CA ILE A 44 -1.45 -8.49 -5.22
C ILE A 44 -0.13 -8.93 -5.87
N GLU A 45 -0.06 -10.14 -6.43
CA GLU A 45 1.16 -10.64 -7.10
C GLU A 45 1.55 -9.78 -8.30
N ILE A 46 0.57 -9.30 -9.09
CA ILE A 46 0.80 -8.40 -10.22
C ILE A 46 1.42 -7.08 -9.74
N VAL A 47 0.83 -6.44 -8.72
CA VAL A 47 1.34 -5.17 -8.20
C VAL A 47 2.73 -5.33 -7.57
N ASN A 48 2.95 -6.38 -6.78
CA ASN A 48 4.27 -6.64 -6.20
C ASN A 48 5.34 -6.91 -7.29
N SER A 49 4.96 -7.62 -8.37
CA SER A 49 5.86 -7.87 -9.50
C SER A 49 6.15 -6.59 -10.30
N PHE A 50 5.15 -5.71 -10.42
CA PHE A 50 5.29 -4.38 -11.00
C PHE A 50 6.28 -3.54 -10.18
N CYS A 51 6.09 -3.44 -8.86
CA CYS A 51 7.01 -2.73 -7.97
C CYS A 51 8.44 -3.29 -8.05
N ALA A 52 8.60 -4.61 -8.09
CA ALA A 52 9.89 -5.26 -8.22
C ALA A 52 10.58 -5.06 -9.59
N ALA A 53 9.86 -4.54 -10.59
CA ALA A 53 10.44 -4.19 -11.89
C ALA A 53 11.19 -2.84 -11.87
N PHE A 54 11.00 -2.03 -10.83
CA PHE A 54 11.70 -0.75 -10.65
C PHE A 54 13.11 -0.97 -10.12
N ALA A 55 14.04 -1.15 -11.06
CA ALA A 55 15.47 -1.32 -10.77
C ALA A 55 16.31 -0.72 -11.91
N VAL A 56 17.52 -0.28 -11.58
CA VAL A 56 18.49 0.19 -12.57
C VAL A 56 19.41 -0.97 -12.99
N PRO A 57 19.65 -1.20 -14.31
CA PRO A 57 19.20 -0.39 -15.45
C PRO A 57 17.69 -0.55 -15.71
N TRP A 58 17.06 0.56 -16.15
CA TRP A 58 15.62 0.59 -16.41
C TRP A 58 15.22 -0.38 -17.53
N ASP A 59 14.24 -1.23 -17.24
CA ASP A 59 13.56 -2.08 -18.23
C ASP A 59 12.13 -1.55 -18.42
N TRP A 60 12.03 -0.47 -19.21
CA TRP A 60 10.74 0.18 -19.47
C TRP A 60 9.76 -0.76 -20.18
N GLU A 61 10.23 -1.67 -21.03
CA GLU A 61 9.37 -2.67 -21.67
C GLU A 61 8.73 -3.58 -20.62
N LYS A 62 9.50 -4.07 -19.67
CA LYS A 62 8.99 -4.87 -18.56
C LYS A 62 8.01 -4.08 -17.71
N ILE A 63 8.34 -2.85 -17.31
CA ILE A 63 7.47 -1.99 -16.48
C ILE A 63 6.15 -1.74 -17.20
N THR A 64 6.18 -1.32 -18.46
CA THR A 64 4.97 -1.03 -19.23
C THR A 64 4.15 -2.27 -19.57
N SER A 65 4.74 -3.46 -19.56
CA SER A 65 4.01 -4.72 -19.79
C SER A 65 2.92 -5.00 -18.76
N PHE A 66 3.03 -4.43 -17.56
CA PHE A 66 2.01 -4.52 -16.51
C PHE A 66 0.82 -3.58 -16.71
N LEU A 67 0.94 -2.58 -17.58
CA LEU A 67 -0.03 -1.52 -17.76
C LEU A 67 -1.04 -1.83 -18.88
N THR A 68 -2.27 -1.29 -18.78
CA THR A 68 -3.17 -1.23 -19.93
C THR A 68 -2.69 -0.15 -20.91
N SER A 69 -3.15 -0.22 -22.15
CA SER A 69 -2.78 0.76 -23.19
C SER A 69 -3.29 2.19 -22.91
N ASP A 70 -4.30 2.31 -22.07
CA ASP A 70 -4.98 3.54 -21.66
C ASP A 70 -4.81 3.82 -20.16
N CYS A 71 -3.78 3.22 -19.54
CA CYS A 71 -3.52 3.36 -18.12
C CYS A 71 -3.39 4.84 -17.71
N LYS A 72 -3.76 5.12 -16.47
CA LYS A 72 -3.63 6.45 -15.87
C LYS A 72 -2.69 6.39 -14.70
N TYR A 73 -1.76 7.34 -14.63
CA TYR A 73 -0.79 7.43 -13.54
C TYR A 73 -0.70 8.82 -12.95
N ARG A 74 -0.65 8.88 -11.64
CA ARG A 74 -0.37 10.09 -10.86
C ARG A 74 0.73 9.80 -9.84
N ALA A 75 1.88 10.44 -10.02
CA ALA A 75 3.09 10.18 -9.22
C ALA A 75 3.04 10.77 -7.79
N SER A 76 2.15 11.71 -7.52
CA SER A 76 1.83 12.23 -6.19
C SER A 76 0.55 13.06 -6.24
N GLN A 77 0.03 13.45 -5.08
CA GLN A 77 -1.18 14.25 -4.98
C GLN A 77 -1.10 15.60 -5.69
N ASP A 78 0.11 16.15 -5.87
CA ASP A 78 0.35 17.47 -6.45
C ASP A 78 0.80 17.43 -7.93
N VAL A 79 1.01 16.23 -8.49
CA VAL A 79 1.44 16.03 -9.87
C VAL A 79 0.23 15.76 -10.78
N PRO A 80 0.17 16.38 -11.97
CA PRO A 80 -0.86 16.04 -12.94
C PRO A 80 -0.82 14.57 -13.35
N MET A 81 -2.00 14.01 -13.62
CA MET A 81 -2.14 12.66 -14.15
C MET A 81 -1.61 12.59 -15.58
N VAL A 82 -0.89 11.52 -15.91
CA VAL A 82 -0.48 11.15 -17.27
C VAL A 82 -1.26 9.94 -17.75
N GLU A 83 -1.37 9.75 -19.07
CA GLU A 83 -2.12 8.66 -19.68
C GLU A 83 -1.25 7.85 -20.62
N GLY A 84 -1.50 6.54 -20.65
CA GLY A 84 -0.83 5.55 -21.46
C GLY A 84 0.60 5.23 -21.00
N PRO A 85 1.14 4.08 -21.43
CA PRO A 85 2.48 3.63 -21.06
C PRO A 85 3.58 4.66 -21.41
N ASP A 86 3.49 5.31 -22.57
CA ASP A 86 4.46 6.34 -22.98
C ASP A 86 4.43 7.56 -22.07
N GLY A 87 3.23 7.97 -21.60
CA GLY A 87 3.08 9.06 -20.64
C GLY A 87 3.69 8.71 -19.28
N VAL A 88 3.52 7.45 -18.83
CA VAL A 88 4.13 6.95 -17.60
C VAL A 88 5.65 6.95 -17.71
N VAL A 89 6.20 6.39 -18.80
CA VAL A 89 7.66 6.35 -19.03
C VAL A 89 8.23 7.76 -19.09
N GLY A 90 7.61 8.66 -19.87
CA GLY A 90 8.11 10.04 -20.01
C GLY A 90 8.14 10.80 -18.68
N LEU A 91 7.14 10.61 -17.80
CA LEU A 91 7.13 11.21 -16.46
C LEU A 91 8.25 10.62 -15.59
N LEU A 92 8.39 9.30 -15.58
CA LEU A 92 9.37 8.61 -14.73
C LEU A 92 10.81 8.83 -15.20
N GLU A 93 11.07 8.81 -16.52
CA GLU A 93 12.39 9.16 -17.08
C GLU A 93 12.79 10.60 -16.75
N GLY A 94 11.85 11.54 -16.81
CA GLY A 94 12.09 12.92 -16.45
C GLY A 94 12.49 13.14 -15.00
N PHE A 95 12.06 12.23 -14.10
CA PHE A 95 12.34 12.32 -12.67
C PHE A 95 13.47 11.38 -12.23
N LEU A 96 13.54 10.17 -12.78
CA LEU A 96 14.42 9.09 -12.33
C LEU A 96 15.47 8.65 -13.36
N GLY A 97 15.46 9.21 -14.58
CA GLY A 97 16.29 8.73 -15.68
C GLY A 97 17.77 8.65 -15.35
N ASP A 98 18.27 9.59 -14.54
CA ASP A 98 19.68 9.67 -14.12
C ASP A 98 19.96 8.89 -12.81
N ALA A 99 19.00 8.16 -12.25
CA ALA A 99 19.21 7.39 -11.03
C ALA A 99 20.22 6.27 -11.28
N SER A 100 21.19 6.14 -10.37
CA SER A 100 22.15 5.04 -10.35
C SER A 100 21.67 3.82 -9.60
N SER A 101 20.62 3.96 -8.77
CA SER A 101 19.91 2.90 -8.06
C SER A 101 18.46 3.29 -7.86
N ALA A 102 17.57 2.31 -7.94
CA ALA A 102 16.16 2.44 -7.65
C ALA A 102 15.64 1.15 -7.01
N GLU A 103 14.77 1.30 -6.03
CA GLU A 103 14.12 0.20 -5.34
C GLU A 103 12.74 0.67 -4.83
N PHE A 104 11.71 -0.13 -5.09
CA PHE A 104 10.41 -0.03 -4.43
C PHE A 104 10.33 -1.12 -3.36
N GLU A 105 10.68 -0.78 -2.12
CA GLU A 105 10.56 -1.71 -1.00
C GLU A 105 9.12 -1.76 -0.52
N VAL A 106 8.38 -2.79 -0.96
CA VAL A 106 7.01 -3.04 -0.52
C VAL A 106 7.01 -3.61 0.90
N LEU A 107 6.33 -2.94 1.82
CA LEU A 107 6.23 -3.31 3.23
C LEU A 107 4.97 -4.12 3.51
N ASP A 108 3.86 -3.76 2.84
CA ASP A 108 2.58 -4.47 2.92
C ASP A 108 1.76 -4.24 1.64
N THR A 109 0.92 -5.22 1.29
CA THR A 109 0.03 -5.14 0.13
C THR A 109 -1.29 -5.84 0.44
N TRP A 110 -2.40 -5.19 0.17
CA TRP A 110 -3.72 -5.78 0.31
C TRP A 110 -4.63 -5.42 -0.86
N ALA A 111 -5.66 -6.24 -1.08
CA ALA A 111 -6.60 -6.05 -2.17
C ALA A 111 -8.06 -6.15 -1.72
N ARG A 112 -8.93 -5.48 -2.46
CA ARG A 112 -10.37 -5.66 -2.39
C ARG A 112 -10.94 -5.62 -3.81
N GLY A 113 -11.27 -6.80 -4.34
CA GLY A 113 -11.64 -6.95 -5.74
C GLY A 113 -10.53 -6.46 -6.67
N PRO A 114 -10.83 -5.55 -7.61
CA PRO A 114 -9.83 -5.02 -8.55
C PRO A 114 -8.91 -3.94 -7.96
N VAL A 115 -9.16 -3.48 -6.74
CA VAL A 115 -8.34 -2.45 -6.09
C VAL A 115 -7.26 -3.10 -5.25
N VAL A 116 -6.01 -2.72 -5.49
CA VAL A 116 -4.85 -3.10 -4.69
C VAL A 116 -4.26 -1.83 -4.06
N VAL A 117 -3.85 -1.94 -2.81
CA VAL A 117 -3.14 -0.88 -2.11
C VAL A 117 -1.83 -1.46 -1.60
N ASP A 118 -0.74 -0.76 -1.86
CA ASP A 118 0.56 -1.07 -1.26
C ASP A 118 1.01 0.05 -0.31
N ASP A 119 1.80 -0.35 0.66
CA ASP A 119 2.54 0.51 1.56
C ASP A 119 4.02 0.21 1.32
N ARG A 120 4.79 1.21 0.85
CA ARG A 120 6.17 1.00 0.41
C ARG A 120 7.07 2.19 0.71
N VAL A 121 8.36 1.96 0.60
CA VAL A 121 9.40 3.01 0.56
C VAL A 121 10.07 2.96 -0.80
N ASP A 122 9.98 4.07 -1.53
CA ASP A 122 10.67 4.25 -2.80
C ASP A 122 12.05 4.86 -2.54
N ARG A 123 13.11 4.12 -2.88
CA ARG A 123 14.50 4.56 -2.70
C ARG A 123 15.16 4.84 -4.03
N PHE A 124 15.81 5.99 -4.14
CA PHE A 124 16.54 6.39 -5.33
C PHE A 124 17.89 7.00 -4.96
N VAL A 125 18.92 6.64 -5.73
CA VAL A 125 20.21 7.31 -5.70
C VAL A 125 20.36 8.13 -6.98
N LEU A 126 20.15 9.43 -6.88
CA LEU A 126 20.32 10.40 -7.94
C LEU A 126 21.75 10.99 -7.92
N PRO A 127 22.21 11.67 -8.99
CA PRO A 127 23.57 12.22 -9.03
C PRO A 127 23.94 13.12 -7.84
N ASP A 128 22.99 13.93 -7.39
CA ASP A 128 23.21 14.94 -6.34
C ASP A 128 22.46 14.63 -5.03
N ASN A 129 21.65 13.56 -4.97
CA ASN A 129 20.78 13.30 -3.84
C ASN A 129 20.41 11.82 -3.71
N THR A 130 20.11 11.40 -2.48
CA THR A 130 19.46 10.12 -2.18
C THR A 130 18.08 10.41 -1.62
N LEU A 131 17.06 9.74 -2.13
CA LEU A 131 15.67 9.90 -1.71
C LEU A 131 15.15 8.59 -1.12
N ASP A 132 14.53 8.71 0.05
CA ASP A 132 13.70 7.68 0.66
C ASP A 132 12.31 8.27 0.84
N ILE A 133 11.35 7.84 0.03
CA ILE A 133 10.01 8.41 -0.01
C ILE A 133 9.02 7.36 0.49
N ARG A 134 8.29 7.66 1.58
CA ARG A 134 7.16 6.82 1.99
C ARG A 134 5.99 7.05 1.07
N VAL A 135 5.46 5.97 0.53
CA VAL A 135 4.38 5.99 -0.47
C VAL A 135 3.28 5.01 -0.09
N VAL A 136 2.04 5.42 -0.28
CA VAL A 136 0.90 4.51 -0.40
C VAL A 136 0.43 4.57 -1.84
N GLY A 137 0.59 3.48 -2.58
CA GLY A 137 0.10 3.33 -3.94
C GLY A 137 -1.31 2.74 -3.94
N ILE A 138 -2.17 3.27 -4.79
CA ILE A 138 -3.50 2.72 -5.07
C ILE A 138 -3.58 2.34 -6.53
N PHE A 139 -3.85 1.06 -6.79
CA PHE A 139 -3.92 0.48 -8.12
C PHE A 139 -5.32 -0.04 -8.40
N TYR A 140 -5.81 0.20 -9.61
CA TYR A 140 -7.00 -0.42 -10.13
C TYR A 140 -6.62 -1.34 -11.30
N LEU A 141 -6.98 -2.63 -11.22
CA LEU A 141 -6.63 -3.63 -12.21
C LEU A 141 -7.84 -3.99 -13.07
N THR A 142 -7.57 -4.22 -14.35
CA THR A 142 -8.54 -4.75 -15.33
C THR A 142 -7.83 -5.81 -16.17
N ASP A 143 -8.42 -6.98 -16.31
CA ASP A 143 -7.91 -8.09 -17.12
C ASP A 143 -6.44 -8.45 -16.81
N GLY A 144 -6.06 -8.42 -15.51
CA GLY A 144 -4.72 -8.74 -15.06
C GLY A 144 -3.66 -7.67 -15.37
N LYS A 145 -4.08 -6.43 -15.64
CA LYS A 145 -3.20 -5.29 -15.88
C LYS A 145 -3.63 -4.07 -15.06
N ILE A 146 -2.68 -3.20 -14.77
CA ILE A 146 -2.89 -1.95 -14.07
C ILE A 146 -3.50 -0.94 -15.04
N ALA A 147 -4.75 -0.57 -14.80
CA ALA A 147 -5.48 0.43 -15.56
C ALA A 147 -5.39 1.84 -14.94
N GLU A 148 -5.22 1.91 -13.62
CA GLU A 148 -4.97 3.18 -12.92
C GLU A 148 -4.00 2.95 -11.77
N TRP A 149 -3.09 3.91 -11.58
CA TRP A 149 -2.14 3.93 -10.49
C TRP A 149 -2.00 5.37 -9.97
N THR A 150 -2.20 5.54 -8.67
CA THR A 150 -2.03 6.83 -7.99
C THR A 150 -1.19 6.63 -6.74
N ASP A 151 -0.15 7.43 -6.60
CA ASP A 151 0.71 7.48 -5.43
C ASP A 151 0.34 8.63 -4.50
N PHE A 152 0.40 8.36 -3.21
CA PHE A 152 0.31 9.33 -2.14
C PHE A 152 1.62 9.33 -1.37
N THR A 153 2.33 10.44 -1.42
CA THR A 153 3.60 10.63 -0.74
C THR A 153 3.41 11.28 0.62
N PHE A 154 4.24 10.91 1.57
CA PHE A 154 4.21 11.46 2.92
C PHE A 154 5.57 12.06 3.25
N ASP A 155 5.56 13.25 3.85
CA ASP A 155 6.77 13.87 4.37
C ASP A 155 7.30 12.99 5.52
N SER A 156 8.58 12.65 5.47
CA SER A 156 9.31 11.85 6.46
C SER A 156 9.94 12.72 7.53
#